data_cb4e6233b644bc7613d142158b716b99
#
_entry.id   cb4e6233b644bc7613d142158b716b99
#
_cell.length_a   1.000
_cell.length_b   1.000
_cell.length_c   1.000
_cell.angle_alpha   90.00
_cell.angle_beta   90.00
_cell.angle_gamma   90.00
#
_symmetry.space_group_name_H-M   'P 1'
#
loop_
_entity.id
_entity.type
_entity.pdbx_description
1 polymer ?
#
loop_
_entity_poly.entity_id
_entity_poly.type
_entity_poly.pdbx_seq_one_letter_code
_entity_poly.pdbx_strand_id
1 'polypeptide(L)'
;MNSMIKGLCALALGAVLAAAPAAAQTPRSLTLGTATVGGVFFVYGQVWANLASDAIKVPINTRQTDGPNHNIILTETRQIDLGMTTMGIALQGWRGEGAWTQGRKFNSIRAMFPMYDTMFHFAALQKSGIKSVSDLAGKSLGVGPRAGTPGTYLPLMMDALGIKVSAIRNGGASDMTSQLGDGLIDSFGFAAGLPFPAFSEAEASNPVTFFTFTPEQIATLKQKMPELSDAVIPKGTYRTLAEDQKTVGVFNFAIAHKDVSADIVYGIVKAVLENNPRMVQGHAAAKETLPENVTKNTFLPFHPGAVRYFEEKGFRIPPELRG
;
A
#
# COMPACT_ATOMS: atom_id res chain seq x y z
N MET A 1 -2.37 51.80 77.09
CA MET A 1 -1.47 52.73 76.41
C MET A 1 -1.08 52.15 75.02
N ASN A 2 -1.55 52.79 74.06
CA ASN A 2 -1.47 52.65 72.56
C ASN A 2 -0.51 51.71 71.98
N SER A 3 -1.03 50.81 71.10
CA SER A 3 -0.29 50.13 70.06
C SER A 3 -1.09 50.14 68.75
N MET A 4 -0.62 50.84 67.76
CA MET A 4 -1.19 51.01 66.44
C MET A 4 -0.94 49.74 65.58
N ILE A 5 -2.01 49.17 65.08
CA ILE A 5 -2.03 48.11 64.12
C ILE A 5 -1.93 48.78 62.76
N LYS A 6 -0.82 48.52 62.04
CA LYS A 6 -0.64 48.85 60.60
C LYS A 6 -1.02 47.59 59.76
N GLY A 7 -2.16 47.71 59.08
CA GLY A 7 -2.55 46.71 58.09
C GLY A 7 -1.70 46.78 56.81
N LEU A 8 -1.22 45.66 56.41
CA LEU A 8 -0.54 45.46 55.08
C LEU A 8 -1.53 44.78 54.12
N CYS A 9 -2.08 45.55 53.19
CA CYS A 9 -2.84 45.00 52.06
C CYS A 9 -1.83 44.46 51.03
N ALA A 10 -1.75 43.13 50.93
CA ALA A 10 -1.02 42.48 49.83
C ALA A 10 -1.98 42.35 48.63
N LEU A 11 -1.72 43.12 47.59
CA LEU A 11 -2.32 42.91 46.25
C LEU A 11 -1.69 41.66 45.61
N ALA A 12 -2.48 40.57 45.53
CA ALA A 12 -2.14 39.43 44.71
C ALA A 12 -2.50 39.75 43.26
N LEU A 13 -1.50 40.13 42.45
CA LEU A 13 -1.64 40.19 41.00
C LEU A 13 -1.65 38.75 40.45
N GLY A 14 -2.82 38.24 40.13
CA GLY A 14 -2.98 36.97 39.40
C GLY A 14 -2.53 37.14 37.96
N ALA A 15 -1.34 36.64 37.63
CA ALA A 15 -0.90 36.50 36.23
C ALA A 15 -1.67 35.36 35.58
N VAL A 16 -2.70 35.70 34.80
CA VAL A 16 -3.34 34.76 33.88
C VAL A 16 -2.36 34.51 32.75
N LEU A 17 -1.58 33.42 32.82
CA LEU A 17 -0.83 32.89 31.70
C LEU A 17 -1.82 32.38 30.65
N ALA A 18 -2.12 33.21 29.65
CA ALA A 18 -2.80 32.77 28.45
C ALA A 18 -1.90 31.71 27.77
N ALA A 19 -2.27 30.44 27.92
CA ALA A 19 -1.63 29.35 27.12
C ALA A 19 -1.95 29.61 25.66
N ALA A 20 -0.99 30.22 24.94
CA ALA A 20 -1.07 30.28 23.49
C ALA A 20 -1.13 28.84 22.96
N PRO A 21 -2.03 28.53 22.00
CA PRO A 21 -2.04 27.23 21.38
C PRO A 21 -0.64 26.96 20.79
N ALA A 22 0.00 25.87 21.24
CA ALA A 22 1.27 25.45 20.68
C ALA A 22 1.04 25.20 19.19
N ALA A 23 1.52 26.07 18.33
CA ALA A 23 1.53 25.85 16.91
C ALA A 23 2.30 24.53 16.68
N ALA A 24 1.63 23.54 16.12
CA ALA A 24 2.26 22.27 15.80
C ALA A 24 3.48 22.57 14.93
N GLN A 25 4.68 22.29 15.44
CA GLN A 25 5.91 22.53 14.69
C GLN A 25 5.88 21.66 13.43
N THR A 26 6.12 22.28 12.29
CA THR A 26 6.30 21.56 11.03
C THR A 26 7.44 20.55 11.21
N PRO A 27 7.24 19.26 10.92
CA PRO A 27 8.30 18.27 11.09
C PRO A 27 9.49 18.60 10.20
N ARG A 28 10.70 18.25 10.65
CA ARG A 28 11.93 18.45 9.84
C ARG A 28 11.94 17.58 8.59
N SER A 29 11.37 16.41 8.65
CA SER A 29 11.18 15.47 7.54
C SER A 29 10.09 14.46 7.88
N LEU A 30 9.58 13.76 6.87
CA LEU A 30 8.68 12.62 6.99
C LEU A 30 9.35 11.37 6.43
N THR A 31 8.93 10.21 6.90
CA THR A 31 9.38 8.90 6.38
C THR A 31 8.23 8.16 5.73
N LEU A 32 8.43 7.74 4.47
CA LEU A 32 7.50 6.91 3.71
C LEU A 32 8.01 5.46 3.64
N GLY A 33 7.23 4.51 4.12
CA GLY A 33 7.43 3.09 3.87
C GLY A 33 7.02 2.70 2.45
N THR A 34 7.94 2.08 1.72
CA THR A 34 7.70 1.63 0.33
C THR A 34 7.49 0.11 0.25
N ALA A 35 8.35 -0.62 -0.44
CA ALA A 35 8.42 -2.08 -0.48
C ALA A 35 9.82 -2.51 -0.93
N THR A 36 9.98 -3.79 -1.31
CA THR A 36 11.24 -4.31 -1.81
C THR A 36 11.58 -3.76 -3.20
N VAL A 37 12.87 -3.70 -3.51
CA VAL A 37 13.38 -3.39 -4.86
C VAL A 37 12.76 -4.36 -5.89
N GLY A 38 12.48 -3.86 -7.09
CA GLY A 38 11.76 -4.60 -8.14
C GLY A 38 10.24 -4.58 -7.99
N GLY A 39 9.70 -4.08 -6.86
CA GLY A 39 8.28 -3.89 -6.63
C GLY A 39 7.77 -2.53 -7.11
N VAL A 40 6.48 -2.46 -7.48
CA VAL A 40 5.86 -1.20 -7.93
C VAL A 40 5.82 -0.15 -6.81
N PHE A 41 5.53 -0.52 -5.57
CA PHE A 41 5.55 0.42 -4.44
C PHE A 41 6.92 1.09 -4.27
N PHE A 42 8.02 0.39 -4.59
CA PHE A 42 9.36 0.97 -4.49
C PHE A 42 9.52 2.15 -5.46
N VAL A 43 9.21 1.95 -6.75
CA VAL A 43 9.34 3.00 -7.77
C VAL A 43 8.28 4.10 -7.59
N TYR A 44 7.03 3.70 -7.45
CA TYR A 44 5.88 4.60 -7.30
C TYR A 44 6.03 5.50 -6.06
N GLY A 45 6.50 4.92 -4.93
CA GLY A 45 6.73 5.65 -3.69
C GLY A 45 7.80 6.73 -3.82
N GLN A 46 8.89 6.46 -4.55
CA GLN A 46 9.93 7.46 -4.84
C GLN A 46 9.35 8.66 -5.61
N VAL A 47 8.52 8.39 -6.62
CA VAL A 47 7.93 9.44 -7.46
C VAL A 47 7.05 10.38 -6.65
N TRP A 48 6.08 9.83 -5.90
CA TRP A 48 5.17 10.69 -5.15
C TRP A 48 5.84 11.35 -3.94
N ALA A 49 6.81 10.70 -3.30
CA ALA A 49 7.58 11.31 -2.21
C ALA A 49 8.31 12.56 -2.69
N ASN A 50 8.99 12.50 -3.85
CA ASN A 50 9.68 13.66 -4.42
C ASN A 50 8.69 14.77 -4.78
N LEU A 51 7.61 14.41 -5.49
CA LEU A 51 6.58 15.36 -5.92
C LEU A 51 5.93 16.08 -4.73
N ALA A 52 5.59 15.33 -3.69
CA ALA A 52 4.98 15.88 -2.49
C ALA A 52 5.98 16.70 -1.67
N SER A 53 7.24 16.26 -1.53
CA SER A 53 8.30 17.01 -0.83
C SER A 53 8.48 18.42 -1.42
N ASP A 54 8.49 18.50 -2.75
CA ASP A 54 8.61 19.78 -3.45
C ASP A 54 7.42 20.72 -3.16
N ALA A 55 6.22 20.14 -3.07
CA ALA A 55 4.99 20.90 -2.87
C ALA A 55 4.84 21.41 -1.42
N ILE A 56 5.08 20.53 -0.44
CA ILE A 56 4.86 20.86 0.99
C ILE A 56 6.08 21.51 1.66
N LYS A 57 7.21 21.55 0.97
CA LYS A 57 8.51 22.08 1.49
C LYS A 57 9.00 21.33 2.76
N VAL A 58 8.62 20.05 2.88
CA VAL A 58 9.09 19.13 3.91
C VAL A 58 9.64 17.88 3.21
N PRO A 59 10.90 17.49 3.43
CA PRO A 59 11.46 16.28 2.84
C PRO A 59 10.67 15.03 3.23
N ILE A 60 10.33 14.20 2.26
CA ILE A 60 9.76 12.86 2.48
C ILE A 60 10.82 11.84 2.06
N ASN A 61 11.44 11.20 3.05
CA ASN A 61 12.47 10.19 2.84
C ASN A 61 11.81 8.82 2.66
N THR A 62 12.17 8.10 1.62
CA THR A 62 11.67 6.75 1.41
C THR A 62 12.48 5.74 2.21
N ARG A 63 11.77 4.78 2.84
CA ARG A 63 12.35 3.63 3.55
C ARG A 63 11.88 2.35 2.89
N GLN A 64 12.82 1.52 2.47
CA GLN A 64 12.49 0.18 2.00
C GLN A 64 11.88 -0.65 3.13
N THR A 65 10.81 -1.38 2.82
CA THR A 65 10.10 -2.28 3.72
C THR A 65 9.77 -3.59 3.00
N ASP A 66 9.11 -4.51 3.69
CA ASP A 66 8.61 -5.74 3.05
C ASP A 66 7.25 -5.53 2.35
N GLY A 67 6.65 -4.35 2.48
CA GLY A 67 5.38 -3.99 1.82
C GLY A 67 4.23 -3.71 2.78
N PRO A 68 2.98 -3.90 2.34
CA PRO A 68 1.77 -3.40 2.99
C PRO A 68 1.61 -3.71 4.48
N ASN A 69 1.76 -4.97 4.89
CA ASN A 69 1.63 -5.36 6.29
C ASN A 69 2.68 -4.66 7.16
N HIS A 70 3.95 -4.65 6.67
CA HIS A 70 5.06 -3.99 7.36
C HIS A 70 4.81 -2.48 7.46
N ASN A 71 4.33 -1.84 6.38
CA ASN A 71 3.98 -0.42 6.39
C ASN A 71 2.90 -0.09 7.44
N ILE A 72 1.86 -0.91 7.54
CA ILE A 72 0.81 -0.72 8.56
C ILE A 72 1.41 -0.81 9.97
N ILE A 73 2.22 -1.83 10.26
CA ILE A 73 2.86 -2.01 11.57
C ILE A 73 3.75 -0.82 11.91
N LEU A 74 4.59 -0.39 10.97
CA LEU A 74 5.52 0.71 11.18
C LEU A 74 4.80 2.05 11.33
N THR A 75 3.72 2.28 10.57
CA THR A 75 2.88 3.48 10.70
C THR A 75 2.19 3.50 12.07
N GLU A 76 1.56 2.41 12.49
CA GLU A 76 0.90 2.31 13.81
C GLU A 76 1.85 2.60 14.96
N THR A 77 3.11 2.17 14.85
CA THR A 77 4.15 2.33 15.88
C THR A 77 4.98 3.61 15.71
N ARG A 78 4.61 4.49 14.79
CA ARG A 78 5.30 5.75 14.47
C ARG A 78 6.78 5.59 14.08
N GLN A 79 7.14 4.45 13.53
CA GLN A 79 8.47 4.24 12.96
C GLN A 79 8.58 4.78 11.52
N ILE A 80 7.43 5.00 10.88
CA ILE A 80 7.24 5.77 9.66
C ILE A 80 5.99 6.64 9.81
N ASP A 81 5.93 7.74 9.08
CA ASP A 81 4.81 8.67 9.10
C ASP A 81 3.74 8.32 8.06
N LEU A 82 4.21 7.83 6.91
CA LEU A 82 3.47 7.59 5.69
C LEU A 82 3.74 6.17 5.19
N GLY A 83 2.77 5.57 4.53
CA GLY A 83 2.91 4.23 3.97
C GLY A 83 2.03 4.02 2.74
N MET A 84 2.13 2.84 2.17
CA MET A 84 1.28 2.35 1.09
C MET A 84 0.77 0.97 1.44
N THR A 85 -0.50 0.70 1.15
CA THR A 85 -1.12 -0.58 1.48
C THR A 85 -2.13 -1.01 0.43
N THR A 86 -2.40 -2.30 0.33
CA THR A 86 -3.58 -2.82 -0.34
C THR A 86 -4.77 -2.83 0.61
N MET A 87 -5.97 -2.57 0.10
CA MET A 87 -7.16 -2.44 0.95
C MET A 87 -7.52 -3.75 1.66
N GLY A 88 -7.24 -4.92 1.07
CA GLY A 88 -7.43 -6.19 1.76
C GLY A 88 -6.52 -6.35 3.00
N ILE A 89 -5.24 -5.99 2.88
CA ILE A 89 -4.30 -5.99 4.02
C ILE A 89 -4.71 -4.94 5.05
N ALA A 90 -5.13 -3.74 4.60
CA ALA A 90 -5.63 -2.71 5.51
C ALA A 90 -6.87 -3.18 6.28
N LEU A 91 -7.79 -3.90 5.63
CA LEU A 91 -8.98 -4.46 6.27
C LEU A 91 -8.62 -5.47 7.35
N GLN A 92 -7.71 -6.41 7.05
CA GLN A 92 -7.21 -7.36 8.04
C GLN A 92 -6.58 -6.63 9.23
N GLY A 93 -5.73 -5.65 8.98
CA GLY A 93 -5.10 -4.83 10.03
C GLY A 93 -6.10 -4.06 10.87
N TRP A 94 -7.08 -3.42 10.23
CA TRP A 94 -8.10 -2.62 10.90
C TRP A 94 -8.97 -3.48 11.83
N ARG A 95 -9.30 -4.70 11.41
CA ARG A 95 -10.13 -5.64 12.19
C ARG A 95 -9.34 -6.48 13.18
N GLY A 96 -8.02 -6.58 13.04
CA GLY A 96 -7.19 -7.52 13.79
C GLY A 96 -7.34 -8.96 13.28
N GLU A 97 -7.70 -9.12 12.02
CA GLU A 97 -7.88 -10.40 11.34
C GLU A 97 -6.62 -10.76 10.54
N GLY A 98 -6.50 -12.05 10.19
CA GLY A 98 -5.30 -12.56 9.50
C GLY A 98 -4.12 -12.84 10.44
N ALA A 99 -3.36 -13.88 10.13
CA ALA A 99 -2.32 -14.42 11.00
C ALA A 99 -1.21 -13.39 11.35
N TRP A 100 -0.91 -12.46 10.44
CA TRP A 100 0.13 -11.46 10.64
C TRP A 100 -0.21 -10.41 11.71
N THR A 101 -1.51 -10.19 11.99
CA THR A 101 -1.97 -9.20 13.00
C THR A 101 -1.81 -9.73 14.43
N GLN A 102 -1.82 -11.05 14.62
CA GLN A 102 -1.84 -11.70 15.93
C GLN A 102 -3.02 -11.19 16.81
N GLY A 103 -4.17 -10.88 16.19
CA GLY A 103 -5.36 -10.34 16.84
C GLY A 103 -5.29 -8.84 17.18
N ARG A 104 -4.20 -8.16 16.85
CA ARG A 104 -4.03 -6.72 17.09
C ARG A 104 -4.74 -5.91 16.01
N LYS A 105 -5.45 -4.87 16.44
CA LYS A 105 -6.03 -3.86 15.55
C LYS A 105 -5.06 -2.72 15.35
N PHE A 106 -4.94 -2.25 14.12
CA PHE A 106 -4.08 -1.13 13.72
C PHE A 106 -4.98 0.05 13.35
N ASN A 107 -5.36 0.85 14.34
CA ASN A 107 -6.39 1.88 14.20
C ASN A 107 -5.83 3.32 14.17
N SER A 108 -4.50 3.49 14.11
CA SER A 108 -3.85 4.79 13.94
C SER A 108 -3.58 5.15 12.48
N ILE A 109 -3.80 4.22 11.55
CA ILE A 109 -3.66 4.49 10.11
C ILE A 109 -4.88 5.22 9.55
N ARG A 110 -4.66 6.11 8.58
CA ARG A 110 -5.70 6.86 7.85
C ARG A 110 -5.41 6.81 6.35
N ALA A 111 -6.46 6.65 5.55
CA ALA A 111 -6.35 6.76 4.10
C ALA A 111 -6.00 8.18 3.67
N MET A 112 -5.11 8.33 2.70
CA MET A 112 -4.79 9.62 2.10
C MET A 112 -5.38 9.75 0.69
N PHE A 113 -4.91 8.97 -0.26
CA PHE A 113 -5.36 9.02 -1.65
C PHE A 113 -5.35 7.63 -2.30
N PRO A 114 -6.25 7.42 -3.30
CA PRO A 114 -6.28 6.19 -4.08
C PRO A 114 -5.05 6.11 -4.98
N MET A 115 -4.50 4.92 -5.12
CA MET A 115 -3.30 4.70 -5.93
C MET A 115 -3.65 4.00 -7.25
N TYR A 116 -3.70 2.68 -7.25
CA TYR A 116 -3.95 1.83 -8.43
C TYR A 116 -4.36 0.42 -8.00
N ASP A 117 -4.84 -0.39 -8.92
CA ASP A 117 -5.18 -1.78 -8.66
C ASP A 117 -3.91 -2.66 -8.63
N THR A 118 -3.90 -3.63 -7.75
CA THR A 118 -2.84 -4.63 -7.59
C THR A 118 -3.36 -5.98 -8.05
N MET A 119 -2.83 -6.48 -9.16
CA MET A 119 -3.32 -7.67 -9.85
C MET A 119 -2.45 -8.88 -9.55
N PHE A 120 -3.09 -10.01 -9.26
CA PHE A 120 -2.39 -11.28 -9.01
C PHE A 120 -2.09 -11.99 -10.33
N HIS A 121 -0.82 -12.31 -10.55
CA HIS A 121 -0.37 -13.03 -11.75
C HIS A 121 0.92 -13.79 -11.48
N PHE A 122 1.28 -14.67 -12.41
CA PHE A 122 2.37 -15.61 -12.26
C PHE A 122 3.28 -15.62 -13.48
N ALA A 123 4.54 -15.97 -13.24
CA ALA A 123 5.52 -16.27 -14.28
C ALA A 123 6.19 -17.61 -14.01
N ALA A 124 6.46 -18.36 -15.06
CA ALA A 124 7.30 -19.56 -15.03
C ALA A 124 8.21 -19.57 -16.24
N LEU A 125 9.36 -20.26 -16.15
CA LEU A 125 10.22 -20.45 -17.32
C LEU A 125 9.48 -21.33 -18.36
N GLN A 126 9.53 -20.98 -19.64
CA GLN A 126 8.87 -21.76 -20.70
C GLN A 126 9.31 -23.23 -20.70
N LYS A 127 10.60 -23.49 -20.42
CA LYS A 127 11.16 -24.86 -20.33
C LYS A 127 10.54 -25.70 -19.21
N SER A 128 9.89 -25.11 -18.20
CA SER A 128 9.21 -25.84 -17.11
C SER A 128 7.90 -26.49 -17.54
N GLY A 129 7.29 -26.02 -18.64
CA GLY A 129 5.98 -26.47 -19.12
C GLY A 129 4.80 -25.97 -18.29
N ILE A 130 5.01 -25.18 -17.23
CA ILE A 130 3.95 -24.60 -16.39
C ILE A 130 3.24 -23.48 -17.15
N LYS A 131 1.91 -23.57 -17.31
CA LYS A 131 1.09 -22.63 -18.08
C LYS A 131 -0.19 -22.18 -17.35
N SER A 132 -0.47 -22.75 -16.20
CA SER A 132 -1.68 -22.48 -15.43
C SER A 132 -1.39 -22.58 -13.94
N VAL A 133 -2.30 -21.99 -13.13
CA VAL A 133 -2.22 -22.10 -11.66
C VAL A 133 -2.39 -23.55 -11.19
N SER A 134 -3.14 -24.37 -11.94
CA SER A 134 -3.31 -25.80 -11.62
C SER A 134 -2.01 -26.59 -11.78
N ASP A 135 -1.10 -26.18 -12.69
CA ASP A 135 0.19 -26.84 -12.90
C ASP A 135 1.17 -26.61 -11.72
N LEU A 136 0.83 -25.72 -10.78
CA LEU A 136 1.64 -25.47 -9.58
C LEU A 136 1.53 -26.61 -8.55
N ALA A 137 0.63 -27.57 -8.71
CA ALA A 137 0.55 -28.73 -7.84
C ALA A 137 1.90 -29.49 -7.81
N GLY A 138 2.47 -29.67 -6.61
CA GLY A 138 3.78 -30.29 -6.40
C GLY A 138 5.00 -29.44 -6.84
N LYS A 139 4.80 -28.18 -7.26
CA LYS A 139 5.86 -27.25 -7.65
C LYS A 139 6.18 -26.27 -6.54
N SER A 140 7.39 -25.70 -6.56
CA SER A 140 7.79 -24.62 -5.66
C SER A 140 7.29 -23.27 -6.19
N LEU A 141 6.73 -22.45 -5.31
CA LEU A 141 6.17 -21.14 -5.64
C LEU A 141 6.85 -20.02 -4.86
N GLY A 142 7.51 -19.10 -5.55
CA GLY A 142 7.96 -17.82 -5.02
C GLY A 142 6.76 -16.87 -4.88
N VAL A 143 6.63 -16.20 -3.73
CA VAL A 143 5.45 -15.35 -3.42
C VAL A 143 5.82 -13.96 -2.89
N GLY A 144 7.04 -13.52 -3.11
CA GLY A 144 7.50 -12.23 -2.60
C GLY A 144 7.69 -12.20 -1.08
N PRO A 145 7.83 -11.01 -0.47
CA PRO A 145 8.05 -10.89 0.97
C PRO A 145 6.88 -11.41 1.78
N ARG A 146 7.18 -12.00 2.95
CA ARG A 146 6.16 -12.55 3.85
C ARG A 146 5.18 -11.49 4.36
N ALA A 147 5.67 -10.27 4.62
CA ALA A 147 4.87 -9.13 5.06
C ALA A 147 4.40 -8.24 3.88
N GLY A 148 4.21 -8.83 2.72
CA GLY A 148 3.64 -8.21 1.52
C GLY A 148 2.32 -8.86 1.12
N THR A 149 1.57 -8.18 0.25
CA THR A 149 0.29 -8.71 -0.28
C THR A 149 0.44 -10.11 -0.89
N PRO A 150 1.42 -10.37 -1.79
CA PRO A 150 1.55 -11.69 -2.39
C PRO A 150 1.92 -12.77 -1.36
N GLY A 151 2.81 -12.46 -0.42
CA GLY A 151 3.20 -13.38 0.65
C GLY A 151 2.07 -13.73 1.62
N THR A 152 1.10 -12.83 1.77
CA THR A 152 -0.10 -13.06 2.59
C THR A 152 -1.17 -13.81 1.81
N TYR A 153 -1.49 -13.38 0.59
CA TYR A 153 -2.65 -13.89 -0.16
C TYR A 153 -2.37 -15.16 -0.96
N LEU A 154 -1.23 -15.28 -1.64
CA LEU A 154 -0.99 -16.41 -2.53
C LEU A 154 -1.03 -17.77 -1.81
N PRO A 155 -0.45 -17.95 -0.60
CA PRO A 155 -0.64 -19.19 0.15
C PRO A 155 -2.12 -19.50 0.43
N LEU A 156 -2.90 -18.49 0.87
CA LEU A 156 -4.34 -18.63 1.13
C LEU A 156 -5.13 -18.94 -0.15
N MET A 157 -4.74 -18.35 -1.28
CA MET A 157 -5.35 -18.65 -2.58
C MET A 157 -5.07 -20.08 -3.03
N MET A 158 -3.84 -20.57 -2.87
CA MET A 158 -3.52 -21.97 -3.18
C MET A 158 -4.33 -22.93 -2.31
N ASP A 159 -4.44 -22.67 -1.02
CA ASP A 159 -5.29 -23.47 -0.10
C ASP A 159 -6.76 -23.40 -0.50
N ALA A 160 -7.27 -22.20 -0.82
CA ALA A 160 -8.66 -22.00 -1.24
C ALA A 160 -9.02 -22.76 -2.50
N LEU A 161 -8.07 -22.93 -3.42
CA LEU A 161 -8.19 -23.65 -4.69
C LEU A 161 -7.83 -25.15 -4.56
N GLY A 162 -7.40 -25.61 -3.39
CA GLY A 162 -6.97 -27.01 -3.18
C GLY A 162 -5.67 -27.38 -3.88
N ILE A 163 -4.84 -26.39 -4.26
CA ILE A 163 -3.58 -26.61 -4.97
C ILE A 163 -2.44 -26.74 -3.95
N LYS A 164 -1.91 -27.93 -3.82
CA LYS A 164 -0.79 -28.23 -2.91
C LYS A 164 0.55 -28.00 -3.62
N VAL A 165 1.17 -26.85 -3.38
CA VAL A 165 2.54 -26.59 -3.82
C VAL A 165 3.55 -27.34 -2.95
N SER A 166 4.72 -27.72 -3.49
CA SER A 166 5.76 -28.42 -2.74
C SER A 166 6.44 -27.52 -1.70
N ALA A 167 6.57 -26.24 -2.01
CA ALA A 167 7.14 -25.24 -1.10
C ALA A 167 6.69 -23.82 -1.47
N ILE A 168 6.49 -22.99 -0.46
CA ILE A 168 6.38 -21.53 -0.59
C ILE A 168 7.75 -20.92 -0.28
N ARG A 169 8.24 -20.05 -1.18
CA ARG A 169 9.50 -19.31 -1.01
C ARG A 169 9.22 -17.82 -0.91
N ASN A 170 9.74 -17.19 0.13
CA ASN A 170 9.58 -15.75 0.35
C ASN A 170 10.92 -15.03 0.13
N GLY A 171 10.85 -13.83 -0.47
CA GLY A 171 12.00 -12.96 -0.70
C GLY A 171 11.61 -11.68 -1.41
N GLY A 172 12.54 -10.78 -1.66
CA GLY A 172 12.32 -9.56 -2.43
C GLY A 172 11.90 -9.87 -3.87
N ALA A 173 11.27 -8.91 -4.55
CA ALA A 173 10.78 -9.12 -5.91
C ALA A 173 11.93 -9.47 -6.88
N SER A 174 13.05 -8.72 -6.85
CA SER A 174 14.24 -9.01 -7.67
C SER A 174 14.90 -10.34 -7.31
N ASP A 175 14.92 -10.70 -6.00
CA ASP A 175 15.47 -11.99 -5.56
C ASP A 175 14.67 -13.16 -6.12
N MET A 176 13.33 -13.05 -6.13
CA MET A 176 12.45 -14.06 -6.71
C MET A 176 12.63 -14.18 -8.22
N THR A 177 12.88 -13.05 -8.91
CA THR A 177 13.21 -13.06 -10.35
C THR A 177 14.50 -13.82 -10.62
N SER A 178 15.55 -13.58 -9.84
CA SER A 178 16.82 -14.29 -9.95
C SER A 178 16.65 -15.78 -9.67
N GLN A 179 15.95 -16.15 -8.59
CA GLN A 179 15.67 -17.54 -8.24
C GLN A 179 14.87 -18.28 -9.31
N LEU A 180 13.91 -17.59 -9.98
CA LEU A 180 13.17 -18.15 -11.11
C LEU A 180 14.12 -18.42 -12.28
N GLY A 181 14.96 -17.46 -12.66
CA GLY A 181 15.95 -17.60 -13.73
C GLY A 181 16.93 -18.76 -13.51
N ASP A 182 17.40 -18.92 -12.27
CA ASP A 182 18.33 -19.97 -11.83
C ASP A 182 17.64 -21.33 -11.65
N GLY A 183 16.30 -21.40 -11.72
CA GLY A 183 15.53 -22.65 -11.53
C GLY A 183 15.45 -23.10 -10.07
N LEU A 184 15.70 -22.21 -9.09
CA LEU A 184 15.59 -22.48 -7.66
C LEU A 184 14.12 -22.45 -7.18
N ILE A 185 13.24 -21.84 -7.95
CA ILE A 185 11.79 -21.92 -7.85
C ILE A 185 11.19 -22.26 -9.22
N ASP A 186 10.10 -23.03 -9.22
CA ASP A 186 9.42 -23.44 -10.45
C ASP A 186 8.54 -22.34 -11.04
N SER A 187 7.96 -21.50 -10.19
CA SER A 187 7.13 -20.37 -10.58
C SER A 187 7.26 -19.23 -9.59
N PHE A 188 7.03 -18.01 -10.08
CA PHE A 188 6.96 -16.80 -9.27
C PHE A 188 5.58 -16.15 -9.43
N GLY A 189 4.78 -16.11 -8.34
CA GLY A 189 3.51 -15.41 -8.25
C GLY A 189 3.67 -14.11 -7.50
N PHE A 190 3.02 -13.05 -7.99
CA PHE A 190 3.06 -11.75 -7.33
C PHE A 190 1.71 -11.01 -7.44
N ALA A 191 1.58 -9.96 -6.65
CA ALA A 191 0.47 -9.01 -6.68
C ALA A 191 1.05 -7.61 -6.84
N ALA A 192 0.81 -6.98 -7.98
CA ALA A 192 1.42 -5.68 -8.32
C ALA A 192 0.54 -4.85 -9.26
N GLY A 193 0.80 -3.54 -9.32
CA GLY A 193 0.39 -2.68 -10.42
C GLY A 193 1.15 -3.03 -11.71
N LEU A 194 0.61 -2.66 -12.85
CA LEU A 194 1.14 -3.03 -14.16
C LEU A 194 1.88 -1.89 -14.87
N PRO A 195 2.94 -2.19 -15.66
CA PRO A 195 3.66 -3.47 -15.67
C PRO A 195 4.45 -3.68 -14.37
N PHE A 196 4.58 -4.94 -13.93
CA PHE A 196 5.39 -5.25 -12.74
C PHE A 196 6.87 -5.34 -13.13
N PRO A 197 7.76 -4.50 -12.58
CA PRO A 197 9.15 -4.41 -13.03
C PRO A 197 9.90 -5.74 -12.95
N ALA A 198 9.73 -6.51 -11.88
CA ALA A 198 10.40 -7.80 -11.72
C ALA A 198 9.99 -8.83 -12.80
N PHE A 199 8.74 -8.78 -13.28
CA PHE A 199 8.32 -9.65 -14.40
C PHE A 199 8.84 -9.16 -15.75
N SER A 200 8.94 -7.85 -15.94
CA SER A 200 9.61 -7.30 -17.13
C SER A 200 11.09 -7.68 -17.16
N GLU A 201 11.77 -7.70 -16.01
CA GLU A 201 13.15 -8.17 -15.87
C GLU A 201 13.26 -9.68 -16.14
N ALA A 202 12.36 -10.49 -15.58
CA ALA A 202 12.33 -11.93 -15.83
C ALA A 202 12.21 -12.25 -17.33
N GLU A 203 11.29 -11.56 -18.03
CA GLU A 203 11.07 -11.71 -19.48
C GLU A 203 12.26 -11.22 -20.31
N ALA A 204 12.95 -10.16 -19.87
CA ALA A 204 14.12 -9.64 -20.56
C ALA A 204 15.30 -10.63 -20.50
N SER A 205 15.40 -11.39 -19.42
CA SER A 205 16.53 -12.29 -19.14
C SER A 205 16.26 -13.73 -19.56
N ASN A 206 15.00 -14.17 -19.61
CA ASN A 206 14.64 -15.56 -19.85
C ASN A 206 13.35 -15.69 -20.68
N PRO A 207 13.18 -16.75 -21.47
CA PRO A 207 11.88 -17.11 -22.00
C PRO A 207 10.92 -17.51 -20.88
N VAL A 208 9.88 -16.69 -20.64
CA VAL A 208 8.87 -16.92 -19.60
C VAL A 208 7.47 -17.06 -20.18
N THR A 209 6.59 -17.76 -19.46
CA THR A 209 5.16 -17.81 -19.67
C THR A 209 4.48 -17.06 -18.53
N PHE A 210 3.59 -16.11 -18.84
CA PHE A 210 2.72 -15.46 -17.87
C PHE A 210 1.37 -16.15 -17.86
N PHE A 211 0.79 -16.31 -16.67
CA PHE A 211 -0.52 -16.93 -16.50
C PHE A 211 -1.23 -16.38 -15.25
N THR A 212 -2.53 -16.64 -15.20
CA THR A 212 -3.43 -16.21 -14.13
C THR A 212 -4.42 -17.32 -13.78
N PHE A 213 -5.44 -16.99 -13.03
CA PHE A 213 -6.51 -17.87 -12.61
C PHE A 213 -7.53 -18.12 -13.75
N THR A 214 -8.15 -19.30 -13.76
CA THR A 214 -9.32 -19.58 -14.61
C THR A 214 -10.55 -18.83 -14.09
N PRO A 215 -11.62 -18.64 -14.91
CA PRO A 215 -12.87 -18.04 -14.45
C PRO A 215 -13.47 -18.74 -13.22
N GLU A 216 -13.39 -20.07 -13.13
CA GLU A 216 -13.89 -20.86 -12.00
C GLU A 216 -13.05 -20.64 -10.74
N GLN A 217 -11.73 -20.52 -10.90
CA GLN A 217 -10.81 -20.18 -9.82
C GLN A 217 -11.08 -18.76 -9.31
N ILE A 218 -11.28 -17.79 -10.20
CA ILE A 218 -11.65 -16.42 -9.86
C ILE A 218 -12.96 -16.39 -9.04
N ALA A 219 -13.99 -17.09 -9.50
CA ALA A 219 -15.25 -17.17 -8.77
C ALA A 219 -15.07 -17.76 -7.36
N THR A 220 -14.30 -18.85 -7.23
CA THR A 220 -13.99 -19.49 -5.95
C THR A 220 -13.23 -18.53 -5.02
N LEU A 221 -12.22 -17.85 -5.53
CA LEU A 221 -11.43 -16.90 -4.75
C LEU A 221 -12.27 -15.73 -4.25
N LYS A 222 -13.12 -15.13 -5.09
CA LYS A 222 -14.00 -14.02 -4.69
C LYS A 222 -15.05 -14.44 -3.67
N GLN A 223 -15.53 -15.68 -3.72
CA GLN A 223 -16.44 -16.22 -2.71
C GLN A 223 -15.75 -16.35 -1.34
N LYS A 224 -14.48 -16.79 -1.32
CA LYS A 224 -13.72 -17.02 -0.08
C LYS A 224 -13.00 -15.77 0.45
N MET A 225 -12.74 -14.81 -0.40
CA MET A 225 -12.01 -13.56 -0.14
C MET A 225 -12.77 -12.41 -0.79
N PRO A 226 -13.87 -11.93 -0.15
CA PRO A 226 -14.79 -10.94 -0.75
C PRO A 226 -14.16 -9.56 -0.98
N GLU A 227 -13.01 -9.29 -0.42
CA GLU A 227 -12.21 -8.08 -0.68
C GLU A 227 -11.51 -8.08 -2.06
N LEU A 228 -11.49 -9.23 -2.76
CA LEU A 228 -10.95 -9.32 -4.11
C LEU A 228 -11.96 -8.81 -5.14
N SER A 229 -11.47 -8.09 -6.13
CA SER A 229 -12.24 -7.61 -7.29
C SER A 229 -11.78 -8.30 -8.58
N ASP A 230 -12.68 -8.30 -9.59
CA ASP A 230 -12.28 -8.69 -10.94
C ASP A 230 -11.24 -7.70 -11.49
N ALA A 231 -10.22 -8.22 -12.13
CA ALA A 231 -9.17 -7.44 -12.77
C ALA A 231 -8.77 -8.07 -14.11
N VAL A 232 -8.11 -7.28 -14.95
CA VAL A 232 -7.61 -7.72 -16.26
C VAL A 232 -6.18 -7.22 -16.43
N ILE A 233 -5.29 -8.13 -16.83
CA ILE A 233 -3.95 -7.77 -17.31
C ILE A 233 -4.06 -7.62 -18.83
N PRO A 234 -3.93 -6.39 -19.36
CA PRO A 234 -4.08 -6.17 -20.79
C PRO A 234 -2.99 -6.86 -21.61
N LYS A 235 -3.33 -7.33 -22.79
CA LYS A 235 -2.35 -7.76 -23.79
C LYS A 235 -1.28 -6.68 -24.01
N GLY A 236 -0.05 -7.11 -24.24
CA GLY A 236 1.07 -6.18 -24.43
C GLY A 236 1.60 -5.53 -23.15
N THR A 237 1.03 -5.86 -21.96
CA THR A 237 1.64 -5.47 -20.67
C THR A 237 3.07 -6.02 -20.56
N TYR A 238 3.26 -7.25 -21.00
CA TYR A 238 4.56 -7.89 -21.19
C TYR A 238 4.69 -8.30 -22.66
N ARG A 239 5.92 -8.39 -23.20
CA ARG A 239 6.16 -8.66 -24.62
C ARG A 239 5.53 -9.97 -25.12
N THR A 240 5.55 -10.99 -24.26
CA THR A 240 5.03 -12.33 -24.60
C THR A 240 3.55 -12.50 -24.30
N LEU A 241 2.90 -11.48 -23.69
CA LEU A 241 1.48 -11.53 -23.36
C LEU A 241 0.63 -11.09 -24.57
N ALA A 242 0.18 -12.07 -25.37
CA ALA A 242 -0.55 -11.83 -26.63
C ALA A 242 -2.05 -11.53 -26.45
N GLU A 243 -2.63 -11.91 -25.31
CA GLU A 243 -4.07 -11.78 -25.01
C GLU A 243 -4.30 -11.19 -23.63
N ASP A 244 -5.48 -10.60 -23.42
CA ASP A 244 -5.91 -10.13 -22.12
C ASP A 244 -6.07 -11.32 -21.16
N GLN A 245 -5.55 -11.20 -19.95
CA GLN A 245 -5.70 -12.22 -18.92
C GLN A 245 -6.60 -11.72 -17.80
N LYS A 246 -7.73 -12.40 -17.58
CA LYS A 246 -8.60 -12.15 -16.41
C LYS A 246 -7.89 -12.64 -15.14
N THR A 247 -8.03 -11.88 -14.07
CA THR A 247 -7.46 -12.21 -12.77
C THR A 247 -8.29 -11.59 -11.63
N VAL A 248 -7.79 -11.66 -10.41
CA VAL A 248 -8.31 -10.92 -9.27
C VAL A 248 -7.31 -9.84 -8.85
N GLY A 249 -7.82 -8.77 -8.27
CA GLY A 249 -7.03 -7.65 -7.77
C GLY A 249 -7.52 -7.12 -6.44
N VAL A 250 -6.71 -6.26 -5.83
CA VAL A 250 -7.04 -5.46 -4.66
C VAL A 250 -6.53 -4.04 -4.87
N PHE A 251 -7.36 -3.04 -4.60
CA PHE A 251 -6.97 -1.65 -4.81
C PHE A 251 -5.99 -1.18 -3.73
N ASN A 252 -5.13 -0.22 -4.06
CA ASN A 252 -4.15 0.34 -3.15
C ASN A 252 -4.51 1.76 -2.72
N PHE A 253 -4.16 2.08 -1.47
CA PHE A 253 -4.21 3.44 -0.93
C PHE A 253 -2.88 3.81 -0.27
N ALA A 254 -2.52 5.08 -0.41
CA ALA A 254 -1.53 5.70 0.45
C ALA A 254 -2.17 5.95 1.83
N ILE A 255 -1.38 5.74 2.88
CA ILE A 255 -1.81 5.91 4.27
C ILE A 255 -0.88 6.84 5.03
N ALA A 256 -1.40 7.49 6.07
CA ALA A 256 -0.64 8.24 7.05
C ALA A 256 -0.98 7.80 8.47
N HIS A 257 -0.10 8.06 9.42
CA HIS A 257 -0.49 8.04 10.83
C HIS A 257 -1.48 9.17 11.11
N LYS A 258 -2.50 8.91 11.93
CA LYS A 258 -3.59 9.86 12.24
C LYS A 258 -3.12 11.22 12.79
N ASP A 259 -1.94 11.28 13.41
CA ASP A 259 -1.40 12.48 14.05
C ASP A 259 -0.45 13.27 13.10
N VAL A 260 -0.31 12.88 11.84
CA VAL A 260 0.35 13.73 10.84
C VAL A 260 -0.52 14.97 10.64
N SER A 261 0.10 16.16 10.51
CA SER A 261 -0.65 17.41 10.33
C SER A 261 -1.62 17.35 9.15
N ALA A 262 -2.86 17.83 9.36
CA ALA A 262 -3.86 17.88 8.29
C ALA A 262 -3.42 18.76 7.11
N ASP A 263 -2.68 19.83 7.35
CA ASP A 263 -2.14 20.68 6.27
C ASP A 263 -1.09 19.95 5.44
N ILE A 264 -0.24 19.16 6.09
CA ILE A 264 0.76 18.32 5.41
C ILE A 264 0.07 17.29 4.53
N VAL A 265 -0.88 16.52 5.09
CA VAL A 265 -1.59 15.50 4.32
C VAL A 265 -2.40 16.11 3.18
N TYR A 266 -3.08 17.25 3.40
CA TYR A 266 -3.76 17.98 2.33
C TYR A 266 -2.80 18.35 1.20
N GLY A 267 -1.63 18.91 1.54
CA GLY A 267 -0.60 19.27 0.55
C GLY A 267 -0.08 18.07 -0.23
N ILE A 268 0.16 16.93 0.43
CA ILE A 268 0.58 15.67 -0.21
C ILE A 268 -0.50 15.19 -1.20
N VAL A 269 -1.75 15.06 -0.74
CA VAL A 269 -2.88 14.58 -1.56
C VAL A 269 -3.07 15.46 -2.78
N LYS A 270 -3.07 16.79 -2.59
CA LYS A 270 -3.17 17.77 -3.67
C LYS A 270 -2.03 17.65 -4.67
N ALA A 271 -0.79 17.59 -4.19
CA ALA A 271 0.39 17.47 -5.05
C ALA A 271 0.33 16.23 -5.94
N VAL A 272 -0.05 15.07 -5.37
CA VAL A 272 -0.08 13.80 -6.10
C VAL A 272 -1.24 13.77 -7.11
N LEU A 273 -2.46 14.09 -6.68
CA LEU A 273 -3.66 13.94 -7.51
C LEU A 273 -3.75 15.02 -8.61
N GLU A 274 -3.22 16.22 -8.38
CA GLU A 274 -3.20 17.28 -9.39
C GLU A 274 -2.02 17.20 -10.37
N ASN A 275 -1.06 16.27 -10.13
CA ASN A 275 0.08 16.06 -11.01
C ASN A 275 0.16 14.62 -11.53
N ASN A 276 -1.00 13.99 -11.78
CA ASN A 276 -1.09 12.62 -12.28
C ASN A 276 -0.18 12.34 -13.50
N PRO A 277 -0.03 13.23 -14.51
CA PRO A 277 0.89 12.97 -15.63
C PRO A 277 2.34 12.74 -15.19
N ARG A 278 2.84 13.45 -14.17
CA ARG A 278 4.19 13.23 -13.61
C ARG A 278 4.28 11.88 -12.88
N MET A 279 3.20 11.49 -12.19
CA MET A 279 3.10 10.18 -11.56
C MET A 279 3.17 9.05 -12.61
N VAL A 280 2.44 9.19 -13.72
CA VAL A 280 2.42 8.23 -14.85
C VAL A 280 3.79 8.14 -15.53
N GLN A 281 4.52 9.24 -15.67
CA GLN A 281 5.90 9.22 -16.17
C GLN A 281 6.83 8.38 -15.29
N GLY A 282 6.59 8.37 -13.98
CA GLY A 282 7.36 7.52 -13.05
C GLY A 282 6.96 6.06 -13.09
N HIS A 283 5.67 5.76 -13.20
CA HIS A 283 5.16 4.40 -13.34
C HIS A 283 3.75 4.39 -13.95
N ALA A 284 3.54 3.55 -14.97
CA ALA A 284 2.28 3.49 -15.73
C ALA A 284 1.04 3.13 -14.88
N ALA A 285 1.20 2.38 -13.79
CA ALA A 285 0.10 2.07 -12.87
C ALA A 285 -0.57 3.35 -12.29
N ALA A 286 0.17 4.46 -12.22
CA ALA A 286 -0.37 5.73 -11.75
C ALA A 286 -1.48 6.33 -12.63
N LYS A 287 -1.79 5.73 -13.78
CA LYS A 287 -3.00 6.07 -14.58
C LYS A 287 -4.28 6.00 -13.74
N GLU A 288 -4.29 5.15 -12.73
CA GLU A 288 -5.42 4.95 -11.82
C GLU A 288 -5.35 5.82 -10.56
N THR A 289 -4.30 6.61 -10.39
CA THR A 289 -4.16 7.57 -9.27
C THR A 289 -5.00 8.80 -9.55
N LEU A 290 -6.31 8.63 -9.45
CA LEU A 290 -7.32 9.63 -9.81
C LEU A 290 -8.27 9.87 -8.63
N PRO A 291 -8.72 11.12 -8.42
CA PRO A 291 -9.64 11.44 -7.31
C PRO A 291 -10.93 10.60 -7.31
N GLU A 292 -11.43 10.23 -8.48
CA GLU A 292 -12.65 9.43 -8.66
C GLU A 292 -12.55 8.05 -7.98
N ASN A 293 -11.35 7.51 -7.87
CA ASN A 293 -11.10 6.23 -7.22
C ASN A 293 -11.17 6.31 -5.67
N VAL A 294 -11.48 7.46 -5.10
CA VAL A 294 -11.73 7.63 -3.65
C VAL A 294 -12.79 6.64 -3.13
N THR A 295 -13.78 6.29 -3.95
CA THR A 295 -14.86 5.36 -3.63
C THR A 295 -14.41 3.90 -3.51
N LYS A 296 -13.19 3.56 -3.92
CA LYS A 296 -12.59 2.23 -3.71
C LYS A 296 -12.27 1.95 -2.24
N ASN A 297 -12.24 2.97 -1.39
CA ASN A 297 -12.14 2.83 0.05
C ASN A 297 -13.53 2.80 0.68
N THR A 298 -13.88 1.70 1.33
CA THR A 298 -15.21 1.46 1.90
C THR A 298 -15.21 1.29 3.42
N PHE A 299 -14.05 1.35 4.09
CA PHE A 299 -13.98 1.07 5.53
C PHE A 299 -12.90 1.87 6.29
N LEU A 300 -11.78 2.22 5.65
CA LEU A 300 -10.66 2.87 6.33
C LEU A 300 -10.93 4.37 6.44
N PRO A 301 -10.96 4.97 7.65
CA PRO A 301 -11.17 6.40 7.78
C PRO A 301 -10.09 7.20 7.03
N PHE A 302 -10.52 8.21 6.30
CA PHE A 302 -9.62 9.16 5.65
C PHE A 302 -8.99 10.11 6.67
N HIS A 303 -7.76 10.50 6.41
CA HIS A 303 -7.11 11.56 7.18
C HIS A 303 -7.85 12.90 6.99
N PRO A 304 -8.01 13.75 8.05
CA PRO A 304 -8.72 15.03 7.92
C PRO A 304 -8.20 15.91 6.78
N GLY A 305 -6.90 15.93 6.52
CA GLY A 305 -6.32 16.64 5.37
C GLY A 305 -6.75 16.08 4.01
N ALA A 306 -6.93 14.76 3.92
CA ALA A 306 -7.45 14.12 2.71
C ALA A 306 -8.95 14.43 2.51
N VAL A 307 -9.75 14.34 3.59
CA VAL A 307 -11.17 14.72 3.57
C VAL A 307 -11.34 16.13 3.02
N ARG A 308 -10.56 17.11 3.55
CA ARG A 308 -10.58 18.50 3.07
C ARG A 308 -10.34 18.61 1.57
N TYR A 309 -9.34 17.91 1.05
CA TYR A 309 -9.04 17.93 -0.38
C TYR A 309 -10.19 17.36 -1.23
N PHE A 310 -10.70 16.19 -0.86
CA PHE A 310 -11.76 15.55 -1.63
C PHE A 310 -13.05 16.37 -1.62
N GLU A 311 -13.43 16.95 -0.48
CA GLU A 311 -14.61 17.82 -0.38
C GLU A 311 -14.45 19.12 -1.18
N GLU A 312 -13.26 19.72 -1.17
CA GLU A 312 -12.93 20.87 -2.02
C GLU A 312 -13.08 20.55 -3.52
N LYS A 313 -12.79 19.29 -3.92
CA LYS A 313 -12.98 18.82 -5.31
C LYS A 313 -14.40 18.30 -5.60
N GLY A 314 -15.33 18.43 -4.66
CA GLY A 314 -16.71 18.02 -4.83
C GLY A 314 -17.00 16.54 -4.58
N PHE A 315 -16.04 15.77 -4.08
CA PHE A 315 -16.25 14.38 -3.67
C PHE A 315 -16.81 14.34 -2.25
N ARG A 316 -17.92 13.63 -2.07
CA ARG A 316 -18.51 13.44 -0.73
C ARG A 316 -17.86 12.27 -0.03
N ILE A 317 -17.23 12.51 1.12
CA ILE A 317 -16.72 11.45 2.01
C ILE A 317 -17.83 11.11 3.02
N PRO A 318 -18.26 9.82 3.07
CA PRO A 318 -19.24 9.38 4.05
C PRO A 318 -18.81 9.69 5.49
N PRO A 319 -19.74 10.06 6.39
CA PRO A 319 -19.40 10.42 7.78
C PRO A 319 -18.60 9.34 8.52
N GLU A 320 -18.91 8.07 8.28
CA GLU A 320 -18.24 6.91 8.88
C GLU A 320 -16.79 6.71 8.38
N LEU A 321 -16.42 7.34 7.28
CA LEU A 321 -15.05 7.33 6.73
C LEU A 321 -14.27 8.62 7.03
N ARG A 322 -14.77 9.50 7.89
CA ARG A 322 -14.03 10.68 8.35
C ARG A 322 -13.22 10.33 9.59
N GLY A 323 -11.89 10.54 9.52
CA GLY A 323 -10.95 10.24 10.60
C GLY A 323 -10.59 11.42 11.49
#